data_56a4c9daf56058d5221d7b201283dff4
#
_entry.id   56a4c9daf56058d5221d7b201283dff4
#
_cell.length_a   1.000
_cell.length_b   1.000
_cell.length_c   1.000
_cell.angle_alpha   90.00
_cell.angle_beta   90.00
_cell.angle_gamma   90.00
#
_symmetry.space_group_name_H-M   'P 1'
#
loop_
_entity.id
_entity.type
_entity.pdbx_description
1 polymer ?
#
loop_
_entity_poly.entity_id
_entity_poly.type
_entity_poly.pdbx_seq_one_letter_code
_entity_poly.pdbx_strand_id
1 'polypeptide(L)'
;MLVFSDFVAKIEKKRQTALFLSFQVINEFYLVLNNDKIFQSYLYTLYFCGVKKRIYRMSIARTLYSVITVLFFTSCASEYKIHGNSSVSRLDGKMLFVKVPQGGEMINVDSAEVVHGLFKMQGEIDSAVIASLYMDEQSILPLVMESGNIQIQIDNGRLTVSGTPLNDILYDFVSKKNSLDDRAYEVERLESRMIMDGKPMEEVETEITREREKLSKEMDDLVKSFIQMNYENVLGPGIFLMLCNGFPYPLMTPLLEEIVDNAPESFKNHDLIKEYIEAARANLERLNAER
;
A
#
# COMPACT_ATOMS: atom_id res chain seq x y z
N MET A 1 -0.45 -8.90 24.16
CA MET A 1 -1.62 -8.14 24.63
C MET A 1 -1.26 -6.84 25.37
N LEU A 2 -0.16 -6.76 26.11
CA LEU A 2 0.27 -5.54 26.85
C LEU A 2 0.90 -4.45 25.97
N VAL A 3 1.58 -4.79 24.87
CA VAL A 3 2.27 -3.82 23.99
C VAL A 3 1.28 -3.02 23.11
N PHE A 4 0.14 -3.61 22.75
CA PHE A 4 -0.89 -2.96 21.94
C PHE A 4 -1.70 -1.94 22.74
N SER A 5 -1.95 -2.22 24.03
CA SER A 5 -2.59 -1.29 24.96
C SER A 5 -1.76 0.00 25.16
N ASP A 6 -0.42 -0.13 25.21
CA ASP A 6 0.48 1.02 25.36
C ASP A 6 0.58 1.88 24.08
N PHE A 7 0.48 1.26 22.91
CA PHE A 7 0.54 1.97 21.64
C PHE A 7 -0.76 2.76 21.40
N VAL A 8 -1.92 2.15 21.62
CA VAL A 8 -3.22 2.82 21.52
C VAL A 8 -3.33 3.96 22.54
N ALA A 9 -2.88 3.72 23.79
CA ALA A 9 -2.85 4.75 24.83
C ALA A 9 -1.91 5.92 24.47
N LYS A 10 -0.82 5.67 23.74
CA LYS A 10 0.13 6.68 23.30
C LYS A 10 -0.42 7.54 22.15
N ILE A 11 -1.19 6.94 21.24
CA ILE A 11 -1.91 7.64 20.16
C ILE A 11 -3.05 8.48 20.74
N GLU A 12 -3.86 7.91 21.64
CA GLU A 12 -4.96 8.61 22.30
C GLU A 12 -4.43 9.79 23.14
N LYS A 13 -3.33 9.62 23.83
CA LYS A 13 -2.65 10.69 24.59
C LYS A 13 -2.10 11.79 23.68
N LYS A 14 -1.55 11.46 22.50
CA LYS A 14 -1.11 12.45 21.48
C LYS A 14 -2.30 13.20 20.89
N ARG A 15 -3.41 12.53 20.60
CA ARG A 15 -4.64 13.13 20.09
C ARG A 15 -5.29 14.07 21.11
N GLN A 16 -5.35 13.68 22.38
CA GLN A 16 -5.87 14.55 23.44
C GLN A 16 -4.97 15.75 23.70
N THR A 17 -3.64 15.59 23.63
CA THR A 17 -2.70 16.71 23.78
C THR A 17 -2.80 17.70 22.62
N ALA A 18 -2.98 17.23 21.39
CA ALA A 18 -3.18 18.08 20.22
C ALA A 18 -4.53 18.83 20.28
N LEU A 19 -5.60 18.16 20.71
CA LEU A 19 -6.91 18.79 20.95
C LEU A 19 -6.87 19.82 22.07
N PHE A 20 -6.15 19.53 23.18
CA PHE A 20 -6.00 20.47 24.30
C PHE A 20 -5.22 21.72 23.89
N LEU A 21 -4.12 21.56 23.12
CA LEU A 21 -3.34 22.67 22.59
C LEU A 21 -4.13 23.51 21.58
N SER A 22 -4.91 22.89 20.71
CA SER A 22 -5.78 23.62 19.77
C SER A 22 -6.89 24.41 20.49
N PHE A 23 -7.48 23.83 21.54
CA PHE A 23 -8.49 24.52 22.36
C PHE A 23 -7.90 25.69 23.15
N GLN A 24 -6.68 25.55 23.66
CA GLN A 24 -5.98 26.60 24.38
C GLN A 24 -5.59 27.78 23.45
N VAL A 25 -5.13 27.49 22.23
CA VAL A 25 -4.83 28.49 21.20
C VAL A 25 -6.10 29.21 20.73
N ILE A 26 -7.21 28.48 20.53
CA ILE A 26 -8.50 29.07 20.15
C ILE A 26 -9.04 29.95 21.27
N ASN A 27 -8.89 29.55 22.52
CA ASN A 27 -9.36 30.32 23.68
C ASN A 27 -8.52 31.61 23.90
N GLU A 28 -7.21 31.55 23.69
CA GLU A 28 -6.36 32.77 23.68
C GLU A 28 -6.70 33.68 22.50
N PHE A 29 -7.02 33.14 21.34
CA PHE A 29 -7.44 33.91 20.16
C PHE A 29 -8.80 34.57 20.38
N TYR A 30 -9.74 33.88 21.03
CA TYR A 30 -11.07 34.39 21.39
C TYR A 30 -10.98 35.49 22.46
N LEU A 31 -10.06 35.37 23.42
CA LEU A 31 -9.80 36.41 24.45
C LEU A 31 -9.19 37.68 23.84
N VAL A 32 -8.32 37.54 22.83
CA VAL A 32 -7.72 38.69 22.11
C VAL A 32 -8.74 39.39 21.22
N LEU A 33 -9.66 38.67 20.58
CA LEU A 33 -10.68 39.24 19.70
C LEU A 33 -11.84 39.91 20.47
N ASN A 34 -12.15 39.46 21.68
CA ASN A 34 -13.33 39.96 22.43
C ASN A 34 -13.00 41.12 23.40
N ASN A 35 -11.74 41.59 23.44
CA ASN A 35 -11.33 42.64 24.35
C ASN A 35 -11.06 43.99 23.68
N ASP A 36 -12.04 44.43 22.84
CA ASP A 36 -11.98 45.71 22.14
C ASP A 36 -11.76 46.94 23.05
N LYS A 37 -12.17 46.85 24.31
CA LYS A 37 -11.99 47.94 25.26
C LYS A 37 -10.56 48.07 25.79
N ILE A 38 -9.86 46.97 25.96
CA ILE A 38 -8.44 46.99 26.39
C ILE A 38 -7.55 47.37 25.21
N PHE A 39 -7.87 46.92 24.01
CA PHE A 39 -7.12 47.23 22.78
C PHE A 39 -7.23 48.73 22.41
N GLN A 40 -8.42 49.34 22.54
CA GLN A 40 -8.61 50.77 22.33
C GLN A 40 -7.89 51.63 23.38
N SER A 41 -7.89 51.22 24.65
CA SER A 41 -7.21 51.96 25.71
C SER A 41 -5.67 51.94 25.49
N TYR A 42 -5.08 50.82 25.04
CA TYR A 42 -3.66 50.76 24.71
C TYR A 42 -3.31 51.56 23.45
N LEU A 43 -4.16 51.58 22.45
CA LEU A 43 -3.95 52.40 21.25
C LEU A 43 -3.93 53.90 21.55
N TYR A 44 -4.78 54.39 22.48
CA TYR A 44 -4.86 55.79 22.87
C TYR A 44 -3.59 56.23 23.63
N THR A 45 -3.04 55.38 24.49
CA THR A 45 -1.79 55.68 25.26
C THR A 45 -0.54 55.66 24.37
N LEU A 46 -0.52 54.86 23.31
CA LEU A 46 0.63 54.77 22.38
C LEU A 46 0.62 55.90 21.31
N TYR A 47 -0.51 56.54 21.11
CA TYR A 47 -0.62 57.66 20.17
C TYR A 47 0.17 58.90 20.67
N PHE A 48 0.33 59.04 22.00
CA PHE A 48 1.01 60.18 22.61
C PHE A 48 2.53 60.02 22.77
N CYS A 49 3.09 58.84 22.58
CA CYS A 49 4.51 58.61 22.96
C CYS A 49 5.40 58.12 21.82
N GLY A 50 5.30 58.64 20.59
CA GLY A 50 6.35 58.54 19.54
C GLY A 50 6.94 57.17 19.17
N VAL A 51 6.47 56.06 19.79
CA VAL A 51 7.04 54.69 19.68
C VAL A 51 6.37 53.84 18.56
N LYS A 52 5.58 54.48 17.74
CA LYS A 52 4.60 53.90 16.79
C LYS A 52 5.19 52.94 15.73
N LYS A 53 6.45 53.06 15.33
CA LYS A 53 6.99 52.27 14.19
C LYS A 53 7.57 50.93 14.58
N ARG A 54 8.04 50.73 15.80
CA ARG A 54 8.72 49.50 16.22
C ARG A 54 7.76 48.44 16.75
N ILE A 55 6.70 48.88 17.47
CA ILE A 55 5.70 47.97 18.04
C ILE A 55 4.78 47.40 16.98
N TYR A 56 4.38 48.19 15.96
CA TYR A 56 3.57 47.71 14.84
C TYR A 56 4.26 46.61 14.03
N ARG A 57 5.57 46.70 13.79
CA ARG A 57 6.36 45.66 13.13
C ARG A 57 6.44 44.38 13.97
N MET A 58 6.53 44.45 15.28
CA MET A 58 6.59 43.29 16.18
C MET A 58 5.23 42.61 16.31
N SER A 59 4.13 43.37 16.28
CA SER A 59 2.78 42.80 16.33
C SER A 59 2.43 42.06 15.02
N ILE A 60 2.73 42.64 13.86
CA ILE A 60 2.54 41.98 12.55
C ILE A 60 3.41 40.76 12.42
N ALA A 61 4.67 40.80 12.86
CA ALA A 61 5.54 39.62 12.82
C ALA A 61 5.05 38.47 13.73
N ARG A 62 4.49 38.80 14.91
CA ARG A 62 3.87 37.79 15.80
C ARG A 62 2.59 37.18 15.24
N THR A 63 1.74 38.00 14.65
CA THR A 63 0.51 37.51 14.00
C THR A 63 0.83 36.71 12.74
N LEU A 64 1.80 37.12 11.93
CA LEU A 64 2.27 36.32 10.78
C LEU A 64 2.88 34.98 11.23
N TYR A 65 3.68 34.98 12.29
CA TYR A 65 4.26 33.76 12.86
C TYR A 65 3.18 32.80 13.39
N SER A 66 2.15 33.32 14.06
CA SER A 66 1.00 32.56 14.54
C SER A 66 0.18 31.97 13.39
N VAL A 67 -0.07 32.72 12.32
CA VAL A 67 -0.80 32.24 11.13
C VAL A 67 0.02 31.20 10.37
N ILE A 68 1.34 31.40 10.24
CA ILE A 68 2.24 30.43 9.61
C ILE A 68 2.29 29.15 10.43
N THR A 69 2.33 29.22 11.77
CA THR A 69 2.36 28.02 12.64
C THR A 69 1.05 27.22 12.50
N VAL A 70 -0.10 27.88 12.40
CA VAL A 70 -1.41 27.19 12.21
C VAL A 70 -1.49 26.49 10.84
N LEU A 71 -0.87 27.07 9.79
CA LEU A 71 -0.82 26.46 8.46
C LEU A 71 0.04 25.21 8.40
N PHE A 72 1.00 25.04 9.30
CA PHE A 72 1.83 23.80 9.38
C PHE A 72 1.15 22.65 10.13
N PHE A 73 0.05 22.87 10.82
CA PHE A 73 -0.69 21.83 11.55
C PHE A 73 -1.89 21.25 10.79
N THR A 74 -2.16 21.67 9.57
CA THR A 74 -3.08 20.95 8.70
C THR A 74 -2.34 19.71 8.13
N SER A 75 -2.07 18.73 8.99
CA SER A 75 -1.79 17.37 8.55
C SER A 75 -3.06 16.88 7.86
N CYS A 76 -3.03 16.84 6.55
CA CYS A 76 -4.08 16.22 5.78
C CYS A 76 -3.98 14.72 6.09
N ALA A 77 -4.80 14.23 7.01
CA ALA A 77 -4.99 12.81 7.17
C ALA A 77 -5.47 12.28 5.82
N SER A 78 -4.69 11.40 5.22
CA SER A 78 -5.05 10.79 3.95
C SER A 78 -6.14 9.75 4.23
N GLU A 79 -7.34 9.94 3.68
CA GLU A 79 -8.44 8.99 3.81
C GLU A 79 -8.49 8.04 2.61
N TYR A 80 -8.75 6.76 2.88
CA TYR A 80 -9.16 5.81 1.86
C TYR A 80 -10.68 5.57 1.94
N LYS A 81 -11.27 5.29 0.79
CA LYS A 81 -12.68 4.88 0.66
C LYS A 81 -12.76 3.73 -0.32
N ILE A 82 -13.19 2.57 0.18
CA ILE A 82 -13.41 1.38 -0.64
C ILE A 82 -14.89 1.29 -0.95
N HIS A 83 -15.20 1.19 -2.23
CA HIS A 83 -16.53 0.91 -2.75
C HIS A 83 -16.48 -0.40 -3.53
N GLY A 84 -17.09 -1.43 -2.98
CA GLY A 84 -17.14 -2.75 -3.59
C GLY A 84 -18.51 -3.08 -4.16
N ASN A 85 -18.48 -3.74 -5.31
CA ASN A 85 -19.65 -4.33 -5.97
C ASN A 85 -19.36 -5.79 -6.31
N SER A 86 -20.30 -6.67 -6.00
CA SER A 86 -20.21 -8.09 -6.30
C SER A 86 -21.47 -8.58 -7.00
N SER A 87 -21.31 -9.25 -8.14
CA SER A 87 -22.37 -10.02 -8.80
C SER A 87 -22.48 -11.47 -8.29
N VAL A 88 -21.61 -11.85 -7.35
CA VAL A 88 -21.52 -13.22 -6.81
C VAL A 88 -22.48 -13.38 -5.64
N SER A 89 -23.64 -13.99 -5.86
CA SER A 89 -24.73 -14.13 -4.86
C SER A 89 -24.29 -14.78 -3.54
N ARG A 90 -23.27 -15.66 -3.56
CA ARG A 90 -22.77 -16.33 -2.34
C ARG A 90 -22.01 -15.38 -1.40
N LEU A 91 -21.66 -14.18 -1.85
CA LEU A 91 -21.00 -13.16 -1.02
C LEU A 91 -22.03 -12.33 -0.23
N ASP A 92 -23.30 -12.32 -0.63
CA ASP A 92 -24.32 -11.55 0.07
C ASP A 92 -24.51 -12.05 1.51
N GLY A 93 -24.52 -11.16 2.48
CA GLY A 93 -24.52 -11.46 3.92
C GLY A 93 -23.18 -11.95 4.48
N LYS A 94 -22.09 -11.95 3.69
CA LYS A 94 -20.76 -12.32 4.18
C LYS A 94 -19.96 -11.11 4.62
N MET A 95 -19.13 -11.33 5.65
CA MET A 95 -18.13 -10.34 6.08
C MET A 95 -16.89 -10.42 5.20
N LEU A 96 -16.46 -9.28 4.68
CA LEU A 96 -15.19 -9.12 4.00
C LEU A 96 -14.21 -8.36 4.91
N PHE A 97 -12.94 -8.73 4.86
CA PHE A 97 -11.88 -8.17 5.69
C PHE A 97 -10.75 -7.70 4.80
N VAL A 98 -10.24 -6.49 5.04
CA VAL A 98 -8.98 -6.04 4.47
C VAL A 98 -7.88 -6.35 5.46
N LYS A 99 -6.93 -7.20 5.05
CA LYS A 99 -5.80 -7.59 5.89
C LYS A 99 -4.49 -7.12 5.27
N VAL A 100 -3.55 -6.69 6.12
CA VAL A 100 -2.18 -6.28 5.75
C VAL A 100 -1.17 -7.20 6.42
N PRO A 101 -0.04 -7.54 5.77
CA PRO A 101 1.03 -8.30 6.40
C PRO A 101 1.78 -7.41 7.40
N GLN A 102 1.92 -7.89 8.64
CA GLN A 102 2.67 -7.21 9.69
C GLN A 102 3.28 -8.26 10.65
N GLY A 103 4.60 -8.24 10.79
CA GLY A 103 5.30 -9.15 11.71
C GLY A 103 5.13 -10.64 11.40
N GLY A 104 4.91 -11.01 10.14
CA GLY A 104 4.68 -12.40 9.70
C GLY A 104 3.22 -12.87 9.82
N GLU A 105 2.31 -12.01 10.30
CA GLU A 105 0.88 -12.30 10.40
C GLU A 105 0.05 -11.36 9.53
N MET A 106 -1.16 -11.79 9.17
CA MET A 106 -2.13 -10.95 8.45
C MET A 106 -3.05 -10.24 9.45
N ILE A 107 -2.85 -8.92 9.59
CA ILE A 107 -3.60 -8.07 10.54
C ILE A 107 -4.84 -7.49 9.84
N ASN A 108 -6.01 -7.64 10.45
CA ASN A 108 -7.23 -7.01 9.97
C ASN A 108 -7.19 -5.49 10.21
N VAL A 109 -7.36 -4.72 9.12
CA VAL A 109 -7.36 -3.25 9.15
C VAL A 109 -8.78 -2.71 9.09
N ASP A 110 -9.65 -3.32 8.26
CA ASP A 110 -11.02 -2.88 8.06
C ASP A 110 -11.90 -4.06 7.65
N SER A 111 -13.23 -3.91 7.80
CA SER A 111 -14.18 -4.95 7.42
C SER A 111 -15.55 -4.37 7.10
N ALA A 112 -16.29 -5.05 6.22
CA ALA A 112 -17.66 -4.72 5.89
C ALA A 112 -18.47 -5.95 5.52
N GLU A 113 -19.76 -5.91 5.82
CA GLU A 113 -20.73 -6.89 5.34
C GLU A 113 -21.14 -6.55 3.90
N VAL A 114 -21.28 -7.58 3.07
CA VAL A 114 -21.85 -7.45 1.72
C VAL A 114 -23.38 -7.45 1.81
N VAL A 115 -24.00 -6.34 1.43
CA VAL A 115 -25.46 -6.17 1.46
C VAL A 115 -25.96 -5.86 0.05
N HIS A 116 -26.78 -6.74 -0.51
CA HIS A 116 -27.25 -6.64 -1.89
C HIS A 116 -26.12 -6.47 -2.92
N GLY A 117 -25.05 -7.23 -2.72
CA GLY A 117 -23.86 -7.18 -3.56
C GLY A 117 -22.97 -5.96 -3.38
N LEU A 118 -23.26 -5.07 -2.43
CA LEU A 118 -22.48 -3.85 -2.19
C LEU A 118 -21.79 -3.91 -0.83
N PHE A 119 -20.58 -3.35 -0.74
CA PHE A 119 -19.88 -3.12 0.53
C PHE A 119 -19.07 -1.84 0.49
N LYS A 120 -18.83 -1.25 1.67
CA LYS A 120 -18.06 0.00 1.80
C LYS A 120 -17.20 -0.07 3.03
N MET A 121 -15.98 0.42 2.90
CA MET A 121 -15.03 0.61 3.99
C MET A 121 -14.41 1.99 3.86
N GLN A 122 -14.02 2.61 4.97
CA GLN A 122 -13.34 3.90 4.96
C GLN A 122 -12.52 4.10 6.23
N GLY A 123 -11.42 4.79 6.12
CA GLY A 123 -10.55 5.09 7.25
C GLY A 123 -9.40 6.01 6.87
N GLU A 124 -8.53 6.22 7.84
CA GLU A 124 -7.31 7.00 7.67
C GLU A 124 -6.13 6.07 7.36
N ILE A 125 -5.20 6.52 6.53
CA ILE A 125 -4.00 5.80 6.18
C ILE A 125 -2.81 6.79 6.13
N ASP A 126 -1.72 6.43 6.77
CA ASP A 126 -0.52 7.28 6.81
C ASP A 126 0.35 7.11 5.55
N SER A 127 0.41 5.90 5.01
CA SER A 127 1.19 5.55 3.81
C SER A 127 0.54 4.40 3.05
N ALA A 128 0.82 4.31 1.76
CA ALA A 128 0.35 3.19 0.96
C ALA A 128 0.94 1.86 1.48
N VAL A 129 0.11 0.80 1.47
CA VAL A 129 0.51 -0.55 1.90
C VAL A 129 -0.19 -1.61 1.05
N ILE A 130 0.52 -2.69 0.73
CA ILE A 130 -0.11 -3.85 0.08
C ILE A 130 -1.00 -4.56 1.10
N ALA A 131 -2.21 -4.85 0.67
CA ALA A 131 -3.24 -5.53 1.43
C ALA A 131 -3.87 -6.65 0.59
N SER A 132 -4.68 -7.46 1.22
CA SER A 132 -5.54 -8.41 0.53
C SER A 132 -6.95 -8.37 1.11
N LEU A 133 -7.94 -8.49 0.23
CA LEU A 133 -9.32 -8.69 0.64
C LEU A 133 -9.55 -10.17 0.94
N TYR A 134 -10.11 -10.44 2.10
CA TYR A 134 -10.42 -11.79 2.59
C TYR A 134 -11.91 -11.98 2.78
N MET A 135 -12.35 -13.21 2.56
CA MET A 135 -13.61 -13.73 3.06
C MET A 135 -13.30 -14.97 3.89
N ASP A 136 -13.72 -14.97 5.13
CA ASP A 136 -13.29 -15.97 6.12
C ASP A 136 -11.74 -16.00 6.19
N GLU A 137 -11.10 -17.16 5.99
CA GLU A 137 -9.63 -17.28 5.97
C GLU A 137 -9.03 -17.32 4.54
N GLN A 138 -9.85 -17.08 3.51
CA GLN A 138 -9.41 -17.12 2.11
C GLN A 138 -9.19 -15.73 1.56
N SER A 139 -7.99 -15.50 1.00
CA SER A 139 -7.71 -14.31 0.22
C SER A 139 -8.48 -14.34 -1.09
N ILE A 140 -9.23 -13.28 -1.38
CA ILE A 140 -10.00 -13.11 -2.61
C ILE A 140 -9.17 -12.41 -3.68
N LEU A 141 -8.56 -11.26 -3.32
CA LEU A 141 -7.79 -10.43 -4.25
C LEU A 141 -6.78 -9.57 -3.50
N PRO A 142 -5.63 -9.27 -4.14
CA PRO A 142 -4.69 -8.25 -3.63
C PRO A 142 -5.18 -6.85 -3.97
N LEU A 143 -4.84 -5.87 -3.13
CA LEU A 143 -5.06 -4.46 -3.39
C LEU A 143 -3.97 -3.62 -2.70
N VAL A 144 -3.90 -2.34 -3.08
CA VAL A 144 -3.10 -1.36 -2.35
C VAL A 144 -4.05 -0.50 -1.53
N MET A 145 -3.85 -0.47 -0.22
CA MET A 145 -4.46 0.52 0.63
C MET A 145 -3.70 1.82 0.46
N GLU A 146 -4.31 2.80 -0.19
CA GLU A 146 -3.78 4.14 -0.45
C GLU A 146 -4.90 5.18 -0.35
N SER A 147 -4.55 6.45 -0.20
CA SER A 147 -5.55 7.50 -0.13
C SER A 147 -6.34 7.65 -1.43
N GLY A 148 -7.64 7.87 -1.32
CA GLY A 148 -8.54 8.06 -2.47
C GLY A 148 -9.72 7.10 -2.48
N ASN A 149 -10.35 6.98 -3.64
CA ASN A 149 -11.54 6.14 -3.84
C ASN A 149 -11.14 4.85 -4.57
N ILE A 150 -11.04 3.76 -3.83
CA ILE A 150 -10.74 2.43 -4.33
C ILE A 150 -12.05 1.76 -4.75
N GLN A 151 -12.13 1.32 -5.99
CA GLN A 151 -13.27 0.61 -6.54
C GLN A 151 -12.93 -0.87 -6.67
N ILE A 152 -13.71 -1.75 -6.04
CA ILE A 152 -13.54 -3.20 -6.12
C ILE A 152 -14.73 -3.80 -6.85
N GLN A 153 -14.47 -4.62 -7.87
CA GLN A 153 -15.51 -5.37 -8.58
C GLN A 153 -15.19 -6.87 -8.52
N ILE A 154 -16.16 -7.64 -8.04
CA ILE A 154 -16.06 -9.09 -7.86
C ILE A 154 -17.14 -9.75 -8.70
N ASP A 155 -16.76 -10.30 -9.84
CA ASP A 155 -17.64 -11.02 -10.74
C ASP A 155 -17.25 -12.52 -10.83
N ASN A 156 -18.12 -13.36 -11.38
CA ASN A 156 -17.94 -14.82 -11.52
C ASN A 156 -16.77 -15.24 -12.45
N GLY A 157 -15.70 -14.57 -12.50
CA GLY A 157 -14.54 -14.91 -13.34
C GLY A 157 -13.63 -13.70 -13.54
N ARG A 158 -14.00 -12.57 -12.94
CA ARG A 158 -13.20 -11.36 -13.01
C ARG A 158 -13.18 -10.63 -11.69
N LEU A 159 -11.97 -10.37 -11.21
CA LEU A 159 -11.71 -9.58 -10.02
C LEU A 159 -10.92 -8.35 -10.45
N THR A 160 -11.40 -7.16 -10.12
CA THR A 160 -10.70 -5.92 -10.46
C THR A 160 -10.71 -4.93 -9.30
N VAL A 161 -9.60 -4.21 -9.16
CA VAL A 161 -9.51 -3.04 -8.28
C VAL A 161 -9.00 -1.88 -9.12
N SER A 162 -9.53 -0.70 -8.91
CA SER A 162 -9.21 0.51 -9.68
C SER A 162 -9.52 1.78 -8.92
N GLY A 163 -9.27 2.93 -9.53
CA GLY A 163 -9.67 4.25 -9.04
C GLY A 163 -8.62 4.95 -8.19
N THR A 164 -7.47 4.32 -7.98
CA THR A 164 -6.30 4.93 -7.35
C THR A 164 -5.03 4.50 -8.10
N PRO A 165 -3.97 5.33 -8.12
CA PRO A 165 -2.82 5.12 -9.00
C PRO A 165 -2.12 3.77 -8.84
N LEU A 166 -1.87 3.34 -7.60
CA LEU A 166 -1.15 2.08 -7.37
C LEU A 166 -2.04 0.86 -7.62
N ASN A 167 -3.34 0.95 -7.36
CA ASN A 167 -4.28 -0.10 -7.74
C ASN A 167 -4.43 -0.24 -9.25
N ASP A 168 -4.48 0.86 -9.98
CA ASP A 168 -4.54 0.83 -11.45
C ASP A 168 -3.28 0.18 -12.06
N ILE A 169 -2.08 0.51 -11.52
CA ILE A 169 -0.81 -0.11 -11.91
C ILE A 169 -0.80 -1.61 -11.57
N LEU A 170 -1.24 -1.99 -10.36
CA LEU A 170 -1.31 -3.39 -9.92
C LEU A 170 -2.22 -4.21 -10.82
N TYR A 171 -3.40 -3.68 -11.18
CA TYR A 171 -4.38 -4.42 -11.97
C TYR A 171 -4.08 -4.46 -13.47
N ASP A 172 -3.30 -3.53 -14.01
CA ASP A 172 -2.67 -3.68 -15.32
C ASP A 172 -1.69 -4.87 -15.34
N PHE A 173 -0.85 -5.00 -14.31
CA PHE A 173 0.03 -6.16 -14.15
C PHE A 173 -0.76 -7.47 -13.98
N VAL A 174 -1.75 -7.51 -13.09
CA VAL A 174 -2.60 -8.68 -12.86
C VAL A 174 -3.29 -9.12 -14.14
N SER A 175 -3.79 -8.17 -14.95
CA SER A 175 -4.42 -8.47 -16.25
C SER A 175 -3.46 -9.12 -17.23
N LYS A 176 -2.22 -8.60 -17.32
CA LYS A 176 -1.18 -9.17 -18.18
C LYS A 176 -0.77 -10.57 -17.71
N LYS A 177 -0.59 -10.73 -16.39
CA LYS A 177 -0.30 -12.03 -15.78
C LYS A 177 -1.40 -13.06 -16.08
N ASN A 178 -2.67 -12.71 -15.88
CA ASN A 178 -3.79 -13.59 -16.18
C ASN A 178 -3.82 -14.01 -17.65
N SER A 179 -3.49 -13.09 -18.57
CA SER A 179 -3.37 -13.43 -20.01
C SER A 179 -2.27 -14.44 -20.30
N LEU A 180 -1.15 -14.40 -19.56
CA LEU A 180 -0.09 -15.42 -19.66
C LEU A 180 -0.52 -16.75 -19.06
N ASP A 181 -1.23 -16.73 -17.91
CA ASP A 181 -1.79 -17.93 -17.29
C ASP A 181 -2.82 -18.61 -18.24
N ASP A 182 -3.70 -17.85 -18.87
CA ASP A 182 -4.66 -18.39 -19.86
C ASP A 182 -3.93 -19.06 -21.02
N ARG A 183 -2.83 -18.46 -21.51
CA ARG A 183 -2.01 -19.07 -22.56
C ARG A 183 -1.32 -20.34 -22.06
N ALA A 184 -0.90 -20.42 -20.82
CA ALA A 184 -0.32 -21.64 -20.24
C ALA A 184 -1.35 -22.80 -20.25
N TYR A 185 -2.60 -22.52 -19.88
CA TYR A 185 -3.71 -23.48 -20.01
C TYR A 185 -3.93 -23.95 -21.45
N GLU A 186 -3.82 -23.03 -22.44
CA GLU A 186 -3.95 -23.42 -23.84
C GLU A 186 -2.79 -24.33 -24.32
N VAL A 187 -1.57 -24.17 -23.78
CA VAL A 187 -0.44 -25.08 -24.05
C VAL A 187 -0.72 -26.47 -23.48
N GLU A 188 -1.28 -26.62 -22.29
CA GLU A 188 -1.69 -27.92 -21.74
C GLU A 188 -2.77 -28.59 -22.59
N ARG A 189 -3.73 -27.79 -23.08
CA ARG A 189 -4.75 -28.30 -24.02
C ARG A 189 -4.19 -28.67 -25.38
N LEU A 190 -3.17 -27.95 -25.86
CA LEU A 190 -2.45 -28.28 -27.08
C LEU A 190 -1.74 -29.62 -26.95
N GLU A 191 -1.02 -29.84 -25.84
CA GLU A 191 -0.38 -31.13 -25.54
C GLU A 191 -1.36 -32.29 -25.63
N SER A 192 -2.50 -32.17 -24.94
CA SER A 192 -3.57 -33.15 -24.94
C SER A 192 -4.12 -33.43 -26.36
N ARG A 193 -4.34 -32.39 -27.16
CA ARG A 193 -4.82 -32.52 -28.54
C ARG A 193 -3.80 -33.23 -29.44
N MET A 194 -2.53 -32.84 -29.36
CA MET A 194 -1.47 -33.45 -30.17
C MET A 194 -1.35 -34.95 -29.90
N ILE A 195 -1.45 -35.35 -28.63
CA ILE A 195 -1.44 -36.77 -28.23
C ILE A 195 -2.67 -37.50 -28.80
N MET A 196 -3.85 -36.90 -28.70
CA MET A 196 -5.10 -37.51 -29.24
C MET A 196 -5.08 -37.60 -30.77
N ASP A 197 -4.43 -36.69 -31.46
CA ASP A 197 -4.27 -36.69 -32.93
C ASP A 197 -3.18 -37.68 -33.37
N GLY A 198 -2.56 -38.44 -32.45
CA GLY A 198 -1.58 -39.48 -32.74
C GLY A 198 -0.21 -38.93 -33.18
N LYS A 199 0.14 -37.71 -32.79
CA LYS A 199 1.46 -37.14 -33.09
C LYS A 199 2.56 -37.95 -32.41
N PRO A 200 3.76 -38.09 -33.00
CA PRO A 200 4.88 -38.67 -32.34
C PRO A 200 5.23 -37.96 -31.05
N MET A 201 5.54 -38.67 -29.96
CA MET A 201 5.81 -38.04 -28.65
C MET A 201 7.00 -37.09 -28.70
N GLU A 202 8.02 -37.34 -29.53
CA GLU A 202 9.14 -36.44 -29.74
C GLU A 202 8.72 -35.08 -30.32
N GLU A 203 7.76 -35.11 -31.28
CA GLU A 203 7.19 -33.85 -31.84
C GLU A 203 6.38 -33.10 -30.77
N VAL A 204 5.56 -33.82 -29.98
CA VAL A 204 4.78 -33.24 -28.90
C VAL A 204 5.69 -32.58 -27.86
N GLU A 205 6.68 -33.33 -27.35
CA GLU A 205 7.60 -32.84 -26.33
C GLU A 205 8.39 -31.61 -26.80
N THR A 206 8.87 -31.63 -28.04
CA THR A 206 9.62 -30.50 -28.62
C THR A 206 8.76 -29.23 -28.70
N GLU A 207 7.54 -29.36 -29.24
CA GLU A 207 6.64 -28.20 -29.40
C GLU A 207 6.17 -27.65 -28.06
N ILE A 208 5.78 -28.52 -27.12
CA ILE A 208 5.30 -28.11 -25.81
C ILE A 208 6.42 -27.49 -24.95
N THR A 209 7.63 -28.05 -25.00
CA THR A 209 8.79 -27.47 -24.31
C THR A 209 9.09 -26.06 -24.84
N ARG A 210 9.08 -25.88 -26.15
CA ARG A 210 9.30 -24.58 -26.79
C ARG A 210 8.27 -23.53 -26.33
N GLU A 211 6.97 -23.88 -26.30
CA GLU A 211 5.92 -22.95 -25.90
C GLU A 211 6.00 -22.66 -24.39
N ARG A 212 6.32 -23.65 -23.53
CA ARG A 212 6.53 -23.45 -22.09
C ARG A 212 7.72 -22.52 -21.81
N GLU A 213 8.86 -22.73 -22.46
CA GLU A 213 10.04 -21.87 -22.32
C GLU A 213 9.75 -20.42 -22.74
N LYS A 214 9.01 -20.24 -23.83
CA LYS A 214 8.58 -18.92 -24.28
C LYS A 214 7.69 -18.22 -23.28
N LEU A 215 6.68 -18.91 -22.73
CA LEU A 215 5.79 -18.37 -21.70
C LEU A 215 6.52 -18.06 -20.40
N SER A 216 7.42 -18.94 -19.96
CA SER A 216 8.27 -18.71 -18.78
C SER A 216 9.07 -17.43 -18.93
N LYS A 217 9.71 -17.23 -20.09
CA LYS A 217 10.48 -16.01 -20.36
C LYS A 217 9.59 -14.77 -20.36
N GLU A 218 8.42 -14.83 -20.99
CA GLU A 218 7.49 -13.71 -21.03
C GLU A 218 6.99 -13.36 -19.59
N MET A 219 6.78 -14.36 -18.73
CA MET A 219 6.41 -14.15 -17.32
C MET A 219 7.56 -13.52 -16.55
N ASP A 220 8.78 -14.03 -16.70
CA ASP A 220 9.98 -13.48 -16.04
C ASP A 220 10.21 -12.02 -16.44
N ASP A 221 10.09 -11.71 -17.75
CA ASP A 221 10.22 -10.34 -18.27
C ASP A 221 9.11 -9.42 -17.77
N LEU A 222 7.86 -9.90 -17.64
CA LEU A 222 6.74 -9.16 -17.07
C LEU A 222 6.99 -8.81 -15.61
N VAL A 223 7.34 -9.81 -14.78
CA VAL A 223 7.59 -9.64 -13.35
C VAL A 223 8.80 -8.73 -13.11
N LYS A 224 9.90 -8.98 -13.80
CA LYS A 224 11.11 -8.17 -13.72
C LYS A 224 10.83 -6.71 -14.05
N SER A 225 10.20 -6.46 -15.22
CA SER A 225 9.88 -5.09 -15.65
C SER A 225 8.94 -4.39 -14.67
N PHE A 226 7.96 -5.10 -14.12
CA PHE A 226 7.04 -4.53 -13.14
C PHE A 226 7.76 -4.11 -11.86
N ILE A 227 8.62 -4.97 -11.30
CA ILE A 227 9.37 -4.66 -10.08
C ILE A 227 10.31 -3.48 -10.33
N GLN A 228 11.03 -3.48 -11.48
CA GLN A 228 11.96 -2.41 -11.84
C GLN A 228 11.27 -1.03 -11.98
N MET A 229 10.08 -0.98 -12.56
CA MET A 229 9.30 0.26 -12.66
C MET A 229 8.73 0.74 -11.33
N ASN A 230 8.68 -0.12 -10.32
CA ASN A 230 8.04 0.13 -9.03
C ASN A 230 8.99 0.04 -7.84
N TYR A 231 10.30 0.11 -8.02
CA TYR A 231 11.28 0.04 -6.92
C TYR A 231 11.02 1.04 -5.79
N GLU A 232 10.53 2.24 -6.14
CA GLU A 232 10.38 3.37 -5.20
C GLU A 232 8.99 3.41 -4.53
N ASN A 233 8.10 2.47 -4.83
CA ASN A 233 6.78 2.38 -4.21
C ASN A 233 6.53 0.97 -3.64
N VAL A 234 5.42 0.78 -2.95
CA VAL A 234 5.11 -0.50 -2.25
C VAL A 234 4.94 -1.70 -3.17
N LEU A 235 4.66 -1.48 -4.47
CA LEU A 235 4.41 -2.58 -5.42
C LEU A 235 5.67 -3.35 -5.74
N GLY A 236 6.81 -2.69 -5.94
CA GLY A 236 8.08 -3.35 -6.24
C GLY A 236 8.51 -4.30 -5.12
N PRO A 237 8.72 -3.81 -3.88
CA PRO A 237 9.02 -4.66 -2.73
C PRO A 237 7.98 -5.75 -2.51
N GLY A 238 6.69 -5.42 -2.63
CA GLY A 238 5.61 -6.38 -2.39
C GLY A 238 5.58 -7.53 -3.38
N ILE A 239 5.66 -7.26 -4.69
CA ILE A 239 5.69 -8.33 -5.71
C ILE A 239 6.99 -9.13 -5.62
N PHE A 240 8.13 -8.48 -5.32
CA PHE A 240 9.38 -9.19 -5.07
C PHE A 240 9.26 -10.20 -3.93
N LEU A 241 8.72 -9.80 -2.77
CA LEU A 241 8.50 -10.69 -1.64
C LEU A 241 7.47 -11.78 -1.92
N MET A 242 6.43 -11.50 -2.70
CA MET A 242 5.48 -12.53 -3.15
C MET A 242 6.17 -13.58 -4.03
N LEU A 243 7.07 -13.16 -4.92
CA LEU A 243 7.89 -14.07 -5.73
C LEU A 243 8.80 -14.91 -4.85
N CYS A 244 9.47 -14.31 -3.87
CA CYS A 244 10.34 -14.97 -2.90
C CYS A 244 9.60 -16.04 -2.07
N ASN A 245 8.38 -15.75 -1.65
CA ASN A 245 7.54 -16.67 -0.87
C ASN A 245 7.06 -17.89 -1.66
N GLY A 246 7.23 -17.90 -2.98
CA GLY A 246 6.99 -19.07 -3.81
C GLY A 246 8.02 -20.20 -3.62
N PHE A 247 9.14 -19.94 -2.97
CA PHE A 247 10.18 -20.92 -2.69
C PHE A 247 10.06 -21.51 -1.29
N PRO A 248 10.38 -22.81 -1.09
CA PRO A 248 10.28 -23.47 0.22
C PRO A 248 11.29 -22.94 1.26
N TYR A 249 12.33 -22.26 0.82
CA TYR A 249 13.33 -21.58 1.64
C TYR A 249 13.95 -20.42 0.84
N PRO A 250 14.55 -19.42 1.48
CA PRO A 250 15.19 -18.32 0.77
C PRO A 250 16.26 -18.81 -0.21
N LEU A 251 16.06 -18.50 -1.49
CA LEU A 251 16.91 -18.92 -2.60
C LEU A 251 17.11 -17.73 -3.55
N MET A 252 18.33 -17.56 -4.05
CA MET A 252 18.64 -16.58 -5.07
C MET A 252 18.62 -17.25 -6.45
N THR A 253 17.57 -16.98 -7.22
CA THR A 253 17.46 -17.44 -8.61
C THR A 253 18.09 -16.41 -9.57
N PRO A 254 18.45 -16.77 -10.82
CA PRO A 254 18.96 -15.79 -11.79
C PRO A 254 18.04 -14.59 -11.99
N LEU A 255 16.71 -14.79 -11.98
CA LEU A 255 15.72 -13.70 -12.06
C LEU A 255 15.82 -12.75 -10.85
N LEU A 256 15.90 -13.28 -9.64
CA LEU A 256 16.03 -12.48 -8.41
C LEU A 256 17.36 -11.74 -8.36
N GLU A 257 18.46 -12.39 -8.78
CA GLU A 257 19.78 -11.73 -8.90
C GLU A 257 19.72 -10.55 -9.86
N GLU A 258 19.17 -10.74 -11.06
CA GLU A 258 19.03 -9.67 -12.05
C GLU A 258 18.18 -8.49 -11.55
N ILE A 259 17.10 -8.77 -10.81
CA ILE A 259 16.25 -7.73 -10.19
C ILE A 259 17.05 -6.95 -9.15
N VAL A 260 17.75 -7.64 -8.25
CA VAL A 260 18.49 -7.02 -7.13
C VAL A 260 19.72 -6.25 -7.63
N ASP A 261 20.45 -6.77 -8.61
CA ASP A 261 21.63 -6.12 -9.15
C ASP A 261 21.32 -4.75 -9.78
N ASN A 262 20.17 -4.64 -10.42
CA ASN A 262 19.69 -3.40 -11.04
C ASN A 262 18.89 -2.49 -10.08
N ALA A 263 18.65 -2.92 -8.85
CA ALA A 263 17.82 -2.20 -7.90
C ALA A 263 18.58 -1.02 -7.23
N PRO A 264 17.88 0.09 -6.93
CA PRO A 264 18.42 1.19 -6.15
C PRO A 264 18.66 0.76 -4.69
N GLU A 265 19.50 1.50 -3.98
CA GLU A 265 19.83 1.21 -2.57
C GLU A 265 18.61 1.31 -1.66
N SER A 266 17.62 2.15 -1.95
CA SER A 266 16.35 2.23 -1.22
C SER A 266 15.63 0.89 -1.22
N PHE A 267 15.56 0.21 -2.37
CA PHE A 267 14.95 -1.11 -2.50
C PHE A 267 15.75 -2.20 -1.77
N LYS A 268 17.09 -2.23 -1.96
CA LYS A 268 17.97 -3.23 -1.32
C LYS A 268 17.98 -3.12 0.20
N ASN A 269 17.83 -1.90 0.73
CA ASN A 269 17.82 -1.62 2.17
C ASN A 269 16.40 -1.70 2.79
N HIS A 270 15.39 -2.07 2.02
CA HIS A 270 14.07 -2.39 2.58
C HIS A 270 14.20 -3.61 3.51
N ASP A 271 13.78 -3.48 4.77
CA ASP A 271 14.06 -4.45 5.84
C ASP A 271 13.82 -5.92 5.42
N LEU A 272 12.64 -6.23 4.88
CA LEU A 272 12.27 -7.59 4.47
C LEU A 272 13.06 -8.09 3.25
N ILE A 273 13.40 -7.21 2.32
CA ILE A 273 14.19 -7.58 1.13
C ILE A 273 15.62 -7.88 1.55
N LYS A 274 16.21 -7.04 2.38
CA LYS A 274 17.56 -7.23 2.92
C LYS A 274 17.65 -8.53 3.70
N GLU A 275 16.71 -8.80 4.59
CA GLU A 275 16.63 -10.05 5.36
C GLU A 275 16.55 -11.26 4.43
N TYR A 276 15.72 -11.23 3.39
CA TYR A 276 15.62 -12.29 2.42
C TYR A 276 16.93 -12.52 1.67
N ILE A 277 17.58 -11.47 1.17
CA ILE A 277 18.85 -11.57 0.44
C ILE A 277 19.94 -12.15 1.33
N GLU A 278 20.05 -11.72 2.57
CA GLU A 278 21.02 -12.23 3.54
C GLU A 278 20.78 -13.73 3.82
N ALA A 279 19.53 -14.13 4.04
CA ALA A 279 19.16 -15.52 4.26
C ALA A 279 19.42 -16.40 3.02
N ALA A 280 19.12 -15.91 1.81
CA ALA A 280 19.37 -16.64 0.57
C ALA A 280 20.86 -16.85 0.30
N ARG A 281 21.70 -15.85 0.58
CA ARG A 281 23.17 -15.96 0.48
C ARG A 281 23.74 -16.97 1.48
N ALA A 282 23.29 -16.91 2.74
CA ALA A 282 23.71 -17.87 3.77
C ALA A 282 23.33 -19.31 3.40
N ASN A 283 22.14 -19.51 2.81
CA ASN A 283 21.72 -20.81 2.32
C ASN A 283 22.61 -21.31 1.17
N LEU A 284 22.99 -20.46 0.24
CA LEU A 284 23.87 -20.80 -0.88
C LEU A 284 25.27 -21.19 -0.38
N GLU A 285 25.84 -20.45 0.56
CA GLU A 285 27.14 -20.77 1.18
C GLU A 285 27.09 -22.14 1.86
N ARG A 286 26.03 -22.44 2.61
CA ARG A 286 25.85 -23.75 3.26
C ARG A 286 25.78 -24.89 2.25
N LEU A 287 25.00 -24.74 1.17
CA LEU A 287 24.88 -25.75 0.13
C LEU A 287 26.21 -26.00 -0.62
N ASN A 288 27.03 -24.95 -0.77
CA ASN A 288 28.36 -25.08 -1.39
C ASN A 288 29.38 -25.73 -0.44
N ALA A 289 29.24 -25.60 0.87
CA ALA A 289 30.12 -26.22 1.85
C ALA A 289 29.83 -27.73 2.06
N GLU A 290 28.62 -28.18 1.70
CA GLU A 290 28.18 -29.57 1.79
C GLU A 290 28.52 -30.41 0.52
N ARG A 291 29.03 -29.77 -0.54
CA ARG A 291 29.49 -30.42 -1.79
C ARG A 291 30.97 -30.71 -1.76
#